data_28d0c0d59fbeca8f031e687343aa02cf
#
_entry.id   28d0c0d59fbeca8f031e687343aa02cf
#
_cell.length_a   1.000
_cell.length_b   1.000
_cell.length_c   1.000
_cell.angle_alpha   90.00
_cell.angle_beta   90.00
_cell.angle_gamma   90.00
#
_symmetry.space_group_name_H-M   'P 1'
#
loop_
_entity.id
_entity.type
_entity.pdbx_description
1 polymer ?
#
loop_
_entity_poly.entity_id
_entity_poly.type
_entity_poly.pdbx_seq_one_letter_code
_entity_poly.pdbx_strand_id
1 'polypeptide(L)'
;MEALNALMFQGALLSDSGRLYRLQLPGGDVQVVERWSGSERLSGGFEWWVDVLSTQAGLPLEAWLGRRATLYSRLADGDESPRTGLIHDAYALGSDGGLARYRVGLVPWTWWLSQGRHSRVFQERTLVQIVEAVFADYAPMASWQWSEETSAFLAQARPRSHCAQYRESHLDLGHR
;
A
#
# COMPACT_ATOMS: atom_id res chain seq x y z
N MET A 1 -21.65 2.83 37.18
CA MET A 1 -21.27 1.42 36.92
C MET A 1 -21.48 1.01 35.45
N GLU A 2 -22.56 1.44 34.78
CA GLU A 2 -22.81 1.14 33.37
C GLU A 2 -21.74 1.68 32.41
N ALA A 3 -21.27 2.91 32.63
CA ALA A 3 -20.21 3.51 31.76
C ALA A 3 -18.87 2.77 31.86
N LEU A 4 -18.54 2.24 33.05
CA LEU A 4 -17.31 1.47 33.26
C LEU A 4 -17.40 0.07 32.60
N ASN A 5 -18.57 -0.55 32.66
CA ASN A 5 -18.84 -1.80 31.98
C ASN A 5 -18.85 -1.65 30.46
N ALA A 6 -19.40 -0.55 29.95
CA ALA A 6 -19.35 -0.23 28.51
C ALA A 6 -17.92 0.00 28.02
N LEU A 7 -17.09 0.72 28.78
CA LEU A 7 -15.66 0.92 28.47
C LEU A 7 -14.86 -0.39 28.53
N MET A 8 -15.12 -1.26 29.52
CA MET A 8 -14.48 -2.57 29.59
C MET A 8 -14.92 -3.49 28.43
N PHE A 9 -16.21 -3.44 28.08
CA PHE A 9 -16.73 -4.22 26.95
C PHE A 9 -16.16 -3.73 25.61
N GLN A 10 -16.01 -2.41 25.41
CA GLN A 10 -15.36 -1.81 24.26
C GLN A 10 -13.86 -2.17 24.21
N GLY A 11 -13.16 -2.16 25.34
CA GLY A 11 -11.76 -2.58 25.43
C GLY A 11 -11.58 -4.06 25.09
N ALA A 12 -12.50 -4.93 25.55
CA ALA A 12 -12.47 -6.34 25.21
C ALA A 12 -12.81 -6.62 23.74
N LEU A 13 -13.74 -5.86 23.15
CA LEU A 13 -14.07 -5.95 21.73
C LEU A 13 -12.90 -5.50 20.82
N LEU A 14 -12.02 -4.63 21.32
CA LEU A 14 -10.86 -4.12 20.58
C LEU A 14 -9.56 -4.84 20.97
N SER A 15 -9.62 -5.86 21.84
CA SER A 15 -8.43 -6.62 22.20
C SER A 15 -7.91 -7.41 20.99
N ASP A 16 -6.60 -7.33 20.77
CA ASP A 16 -5.89 -7.93 19.63
C ASP A 16 -5.74 -9.46 19.74
N SER A 17 -5.93 -10.00 20.97
CA SER A 17 -5.78 -11.42 21.25
C SER A 17 -6.94 -12.24 20.66
N GLY A 18 -6.65 -12.95 19.56
CA GLY A 18 -7.59 -13.87 18.91
C GLY A 18 -8.23 -13.34 17.63
N ARG A 19 -7.89 -12.15 17.15
CA ARG A 19 -8.39 -11.64 15.88
C ARG A 19 -7.61 -12.19 14.72
N LEU A 20 -8.32 -12.45 13.62
CA LEU A 20 -7.72 -12.93 12.38
C LEU A 20 -7.00 -11.83 11.62
N TYR A 21 -7.41 -10.56 11.80
CA TYR A 21 -6.87 -9.43 11.04
C TYR A 21 -6.64 -8.22 11.94
N ARG A 22 -5.57 -7.49 11.68
CA ARG A 22 -5.28 -6.18 12.26
C ARG A 22 -4.60 -5.29 11.23
N LEU A 23 -4.86 -3.99 11.26
CA LEU A 23 -4.23 -3.00 10.39
C LEU A 23 -3.30 -2.12 11.23
N GLN A 24 -2.03 -2.12 10.90
CA GLN A 24 -1.05 -1.17 11.46
C GLN A 24 -0.97 0.05 10.56
N LEU A 25 -1.34 1.20 11.12
CA LEU A 25 -1.32 2.49 10.45
C LEU A 25 0.04 3.20 10.59
N PRO A 26 0.28 4.27 9.83
CA PRO A 26 1.47 5.11 10.00
C PRO A 26 1.56 5.64 11.44
N GLY A 27 2.76 5.55 12.03
CA GLY A 27 2.98 5.93 13.43
C GLY A 27 2.94 4.76 14.40
N GLY A 28 2.56 3.58 13.94
CA GLY A 28 2.52 2.35 14.76
C GLY A 28 1.15 2.06 15.38
N ASP A 29 0.16 2.92 15.16
CA ASP A 29 -1.20 2.70 15.66
C ASP A 29 -1.81 1.45 15.01
N VAL A 30 -2.33 0.55 15.84
CA VAL A 30 -2.98 -0.68 15.40
C VAL A 30 -4.49 -0.49 15.51
N GLN A 31 -5.17 -0.74 14.39
CA GLN A 31 -6.62 -0.67 14.30
C GLN A 31 -7.23 -2.07 14.14
N VAL A 32 -8.38 -2.24 14.74
CA VAL A 32 -9.17 -3.45 14.59
C VAL A 32 -9.82 -3.48 13.22
N VAL A 33 -9.58 -4.55 12.48
CA VAL A 33 -10.21 -4.77 11.18
C VAL A 33 -11.61 -5.35 11.38
N GLU A 34 -12.62 -4.66 10.84
CA GLU A 34 -14.00 -5.15 10.77
C GLU A 34 -14.16 -6.09 9.59
N ARG A 35 -13.65 -5.67 8.44
CA ARG A 35 -13.60 -6.46 7.19
C ARG A 35 -12.54 -5.91 6.24
N TRP A 36 -12.14 -6.72 5.30
CA TRP A 36 -11.33 -6.28 4.18
C TRP A 36 -11.71 -7.03 2.89
N SER A 37 -11.43 -6.42 1.77
CA SER A 37 -11.60 -7.01 0.45
C SER A 37 -10.57 -6.44 -0.49
N GLY A 38 -10.28 -7.15 -1.57
CA GLY A 38 -9.36 -6.65 -2.57
C GLY A 38 -9.07 -7.66 -3.64
N SER A 39 -8.21 -7.27 -4.57
CA SER A 39 -7.73 -8.10 -5.66
C SER A 39 -6.22 -7.97 -5.80
N GLU A 40 -5.59 -9.08 -6.13
CA GLU A 40 -4.16 -9.16 -6.47
C GLU A 40 -4.04 -9.85 -7.82
N ARG A 41 -3.11 -9.40 -8.65
CA ARG A 41 -2.84 -10.00 -9.96
C ARG A 41 -1.35 -10.09 -10.18
N LEU A 42 -0.91 -11.21 -10.75
CA LEU A 42 0.44 -11.32 -11.28
C LEU A 42 0.62 -10.24 -12.35
N SER A 43 1.71 -9.48 -12.28
CA SER A 43 2.03 -8.36 -13.17
C SER A 43 1.02 -7.21 -13.17
N GLY A 44 0.09 -7.16 -12.22
CA GLY A 44 -0.98 -6.14 -12.17
C GLY A 44 -1.09 -5.39 -10.86
N GLY A 45 -0.27 -5.74 -9.87
CA GLY A 45 -0.35 -5.15 -8.54
C GLY A 45 -1.56 -5.64 -7.73
N PHE A 46 -1.87 -4.89 -6.70
CA PHE A 46 -3.00 -5.16 -5.80
C PHE A 46 -3.74 -3.87 -5.45
N GLU A 47 -4.99 -4.02 -5.01
CA GLU A 47 -5.76 -2.98 -4.35
C GLU A 47 -6.58 -3.64 -3.23
N TRP A 48 -6.41 -3.17 -2.00
CA TRP A 48 -7.14 -3.68 -0.83
C TRP A 48 -7.86 -2.55 -0.13
N TRP A 49 -9.11 -2.81 0.23
CA TRP A 49 -9.95 -1.93 1.03
C TRP A 49 -10.16 -2.56 2.41
N VAL A 50 -9.77 -1.84 3.45
CA VAL A 50 -9.82 -2.31 4.84
C VAL A 50 -10.70 -1.38 5.63
N ASP A 51 -11.81 -1.91 6.18
CA ASP A 51 -12.67 -1.20 7.10
C ASP A 51 -12.20 -1.48 8.53
N VAL A 52 -11.95 -0.43 9.28
CA VAL A 52 -11.41 -0.49 10.64
C VAL A 52 -12.32 0.21 11.63
N LEU A 53 -12.26 -0.26 12.88
CA LEU A 53 -12.96 0.30 14.04
C LEU A 53 -11.95 1.01 14.94
N SER A 54 -12.31 2.21 15.39
CA SER A 54 -11.53 3.00 16.33
C SER A 54 -12.42 3.55 17.44
N THR A 55 -11.90 3.63 18.66
CA THR A 55 -12.55 4.39 19.75
C THR A 55 -12.40 5.89 19.59
N GLN A 56 -11.53 6.32 18.68
CA GLN A 56 -11.25 7.72 18.42
C GLN A 56 -11.95 8.18 17.15
N ALA A 57 -12.83 9.15 17.28
CA ALA A 57 -13.41 9.88 16.15
C ALA A 57 -12.47 10.99 15.68
N GLY A 58 -12.55 11.36 14.39
CA GLY A 58 -11.79 12.49 13.83
C GLY A 58 -10.31 12.19 13.64
N LEU A 59 -9.95 10.96 13.27
CA LEU A 59 -8.58 10.60 12.93
C LEU A 59 -8.07 11.44 11.74
N PRO A 60 -6.77 11.81 11.71
CA PRO A 60 -6.21 12.68 10.69
C PRO A 60 -5.93 11.92 9.40
N LEU A 61 -6.97 11.59 8.64
CA LEU A 61 -6.91 10.72 7.46
C LEU A 61 -5.94 11.24 6.40
N GLU A 62 -5.88 12.55 6.21
CA GLU A 62 -4.98 13.19 5.25
C GLU A 62 -3.51 12.92 5.56
N ALA A 63 -3.16 12.81 6.84
CA ALA A 63 -1.80 12.51 7.27
C ALA A 63 -1.37 11.07 6.96
N TRP A 64 -2.29 10.19 6.59
CA TRP A 64 -2.01 8.80 6.22
C TRP A 64 -1.71 8.63 4.74
N LEU A 65 -2.22 9.54 3.88
CA LEU A 65 -2.07 9.42 2.43
C LEU A 65 -0.60 9.35 2.01
N GLY A 66 -0.29 8.44 1.11
CA GLY A 66 1.07 8.18 0.62
C GLY A 66 1.97 7.45 1.62
N ARG A 67 1.50 7.16 2.85
CA ARG A 67 2.28 6.46 3.87
C ARG A 67 1.99 4.96 3.88
N ARG A 68 2.90 4.19 4.44
CA ARG A 68 2.78 2.72 4.52
C ARG A 68 1.84 2.32 5.64
N ALA A 69 0.98 1.33 5.35
CA ALA A 69 0.23 0.57 6.32
C ALA A 69 0.35 -0.92 6.04
N THR A 70 0.20 -1.74 7.07
CA THR A 70 0.36 -3.19 6.97
C THR A 70 -0.87 -3.89 7.52
N LEU A 71 -1.54 -4.66 6.67
CA LEU A 71 -2.58 -5.60 7.06
C LEU A 71 -1.93 -6.92 7.45
N TYR A 72 -2.11 -7.33 8.69
CA TYR A 72 -1.67 -8.64 9.17
C TYR A 72 -2.84 -9.60 9.17
N SER A 73 -2.60 -10.80 8.65
CA SER A 73 -3.53 -11.92 8.72
C SER A 73 -2.93 -13.02 9.58
N ARG A 74 -3.65 -13.51 10.58
CA ARG A 74 -3.21 -14.64 11.39
C ARG A 74 -3.47 -15.93 10.62
N LEU A 75 -2.44 -16.76 10.52
CA LEU A 75 -2.49 -18.06 9.87
C LEU A 75 -2.95 -19.15 10.86
N ALA A 76 -3.25 -20.34 10.35
CA ALA A 76 -3.74 -21.46 11.14
C ALA A 76 -2.70 -22.00 12.15
N ASP A 77 -1.42 -21.83 11.86
CA ASP A 77 -0.27 -22.17 12.73
C ASP A 77 -0.01 -21.12 13.83
N GLY A 78 -0.71 -19.98 13.77
CA GLY A 78 -0.55 -18.85 14.68
C GLY A 78 0.40 -17.77 14.18
N ASP A 79 1.12 -18.00 13.11
CA ASP A 79 1.99 -17.01 12.47
C ASP A 79 1.19 -15.88 11.83
N GLU A 80 1.84 -14.76 11.56
CA GLU A 80 1.24 -13.62 10.88
C GLU A 80 1.79 -13.45 9.47
N SER A 81 0.88 -13.29 8.52
CA SER A 81 1.19 -12.93 7.14
C SER A 81 0.98 -11.43 6.93
N PRO A 82 2.06 -10.63 6.78
CA PRO A 82 1.95 -9.21 6.54
C PRO A 82 1.68 -8.91 5.06
N ARG A 83 0.79 -7.94 4.81
CA ARG A 83 0.54 -7.33 3.50
C ARG A 83 0.71 -5.82 3.62
N THR A 84 1.79 -5.31 3.09
CA THR A 84 2.13 -3.89 3.19
C THR A 84 1.80 -3.16 1.89
N GLY A 85 1.11 -2.02 2.01
CA GLY A 85 0.82 -1.13 0.90
C GLY A 85 0.99 0.34 1.29
N LEU A 86 0.86 1.22 0.30
CA LEU A 86 0.71 2.65 0.51
C LEU A 86 -0.77 3.00 0.58
N ILE A 87 -1.13 3.88 1.50
CA ILE A 87 -2.50 4.39 1.60
C ILE A 87 -2.72 5.37 0.44
N HIS A 88 -3.58 5.01 -0.49
CA HIS A 88 -3.95 5.89 -1.60
C HIS A 88 -5.22 6.68 -1.32
N ASP A 89 -6.05 6.17 -0.41
CA ASP A 89 -7.29 6.82 -0.03
C ASP A 89 -7.73 6.41 1.38
N ALA A 90 -8.48 7.31 2.07
CA ALA A 90 -9.02 7.05 3.39
C ALA A 90 -10.32 7.82 3.60
N TYR A 91 -11.34 7.15 4.18
CA TYR A 91 -12.66 7.70 4.40
C TYR A 91 -13.14 7.48 5.84
N ALA A 92 -13.83 8.46 6.42
CA ALA A 92 -14.66 8.27 7.59
C ALA A 92 -16.04 7.76 7.14
N LEU A 93 -16.44 6.58 7.63
CA LEU A 93 -17.73 5.98 7.28
C LEU A 93 -18.86 6.34 8.27
N GLY A 94 -18.50 7.01 9.35
CA GLY A 94 -19.43 7.40 10.42
C GLY A 94 -19.07 6.78 11.76
N SER A 95 -19.90 7.03 12.76
CA SER A 95 -19.73 6.48 14.11
C SER A 95 -21.07 5.99 14.64
N ASP A 96 -21.03 4.88 15.37
CA ASP A 96 -22.17 4.27 16.05
C ASP A 96 -21.71 3.58 17.32
N GLY A 97 -22.49 3.71 18.40
CA GLY A 97 -22.22 3.03 19.66
C GLY A 97 -20.88 3.34 20.31
N GLY A 98 -20.30 4.54 20.04
CA GLY A 98 -18.99 4.95 20.58
C GLY A 98 -17.78 4.45 19.76
N LEU A 99 -18.01 3.79 18.64
CA LEU A 99 -16.97 3.39 17.69
C LEU A 99 -17.08 4.19 16.40
N ALA A 100 -15.96 4.72 15.93
CA ALA A 100 -15.82 5.33 14.61
C ALA A 100 -15.34 4.29 13.60
N ARG A 101 -15.89 4.34 12.39
CA ARG A 101 -15.52 3.47 11.27
C ARG A 101 -14.75 4.25 10.24
N TYR A 102 -13.68 3.67 9.78
CA TYR A 102 -12.85 4.22 8.71
C TYR A 102 -12.60 3.18 7.65
N ARG A 103 -12.48 3.61 6.42
CA ARG A 103 -12.06 2.77 5.29
C ARG A 103 -10.72 3.27 4.80
N VAL A 104 -9.77 2.35 4.59
CA VAL A 104 -8.43 2.63 4.11
C VAL A 104 -8.16 1.80 2.85
N GLY A 105 -7.77 2.47 1.78
CA GLY A 105 -7.38 1.85 0.51
C GLY A 105 -5.86 1.69 0.45
N LEU A 106 -5.39 0.46 0.22
CA LEU A 106 -3.96 0.11 0.13
C LEU A 106 -3.61 -0.34 -1.29
N VAL A 107 -2.53 0.20 -1.82
CA VAL A 107 -2.00 -0.12 -3.16
C VAL A 107 -0.47 -0.33 -3.08
N PRO A 108 0.15 -1.04 -4.05
CA PRO A 108 1.60 -1.06 -4.16
C PRO A 108 2.13 0.32 -4.54
N TRP A 109 3.39 0.62 -4.23
CA TRP A 109 3.99 1.89 -4.64
C TRP A 109 3.98 2.08 -6.17
N THR A 110 4.00 0.99 -6.93
CA THR A 110 3.94 1.01 -8.40
C THR A 110 2.62 1.56 -8.95
N TRP A 111 1.55 1.62 -8.14
CA TRP A 111 0.30 2.28 -8.50
C TRP A 111 0.53 3.75 -8.90
N TRP A 112 1.49 4.42 -8.25
CA TRP A 112 1.84 5.81 -8.56
C TRP A 112 2.43 5.97 -9.95
N LEU A 113 3.04 4.92 -10.53
CA LEU A 113 3.53 4.92 -11.90
C LEU A 113 2.41 5.09 -12.93
N SER A 114 1.17 4.73 -12.58
CA SER A 114 -0.01 4.92 -13.42
C SER A 114 -0.60 6.34 -13.33
N GLN A 115 -0.18 7.09 -12.31
CA GLN A 115 -0.69 8.44 -12.08
C GLN A 115 0.10 9.46 -12.91
N GLY A 116 -0.64 10.25 -13.68
CA GLY A 116 -0.01 11.26 -14.51
C GLY A 116 0.45 10.75 -15.88
N ARG A 117 0.80 11.71 -16.74
CA ARG A 117 1.32 11.45 -18.09
C ARG A 117 2.60 12.23 -18.29
N HIS A 118 3.59 11.56 -18.84
CA HIS A 118 4.93 12.08 -18.99
C HIS A 118 5.37 12.06 -20.45
N SER A 119 6.28 12.98 -20.80
CA SER A 119 6.97 12.99 -22.07
C SER A 119 8.45 13.17 -21.81
N ARG A 120 9.24 12.15 -22.14
CA ARG A 120 10.70 12.09 -21.94
C ARG A 120 11.37 11.36 -23.08
N VAL A 121 12.63 11.67 -23.30
CA VAL A 121 13.50 10.92 -24.21
C VAL A 121 14.72 10.45 -23.43
N PHE A 122 14.97 9.17 -23.47
CA PHE A 122 16.17 8.55 -22.93
C PHE A 122 17.09 8.21 -24.11
N GLN A 123 18.34 8.65 -24.05
CA GLN A 123 19.33 8.41 -25.09
C GLN A 123 20.50 7.61 -24.51
N GLU A 124 20.99 6.65 -25.30
CA GLU A 124 22.13 5.79 -24.92
C GLU A 124 21.99 5.17 -23.53
N ARG A 125 20.79 4.67 -23.20
CA ARG A 125 20.46 4.06 -21.90
C ARG A 125 20.06 2.60 -22.05
N THR A 126 20.52 1.77 -21.12
CA THR A 126 20.02 0.41 -20.97
C THR A 126 18.60 0.44 -20.38
N LEU A 127 17.85 -0.66 -20.50
CA LEU A 127 16.52 -0.78 -19.92
C LEU A 127 16.54 -0.55 -18.39
N VAL A 128 17.53 -1.12 -17.70
CA VAL A 128 17.72 -0.91 -16.25
C VAL A 128 17.86 0.57 -15.92
N GLN A 129 18.74 1.27 -16.64
CA GLN A 129 18.96 2.70 -16.40
C GLN A 129 17.73 3.55 -16.67
N ILE A 130 16.88 3.15 -17.63
CA ILE A 130 15.60 3.84 -17.89
C ILE A 130 14.64 3.61 -16.74
N VAL A 131 14.45 2.35 -16.30
CA VAL A 131 13.55 1.98 -15.20
C VAL A 131 14.00 2.64 -13.89
N GLU A 132 15.28 2.56 -13.56
CA GLU A 132 15.82 3.18 -12.34
C GLU A 132 15.69 4.70 -12.35
N ALA A 133 15.88 5.35 -13.49
CA ALA A 133 15.66 6.78 -13.63
C ALA A 133 14.19 7.18 -13.42
N VAL A 134 13.26 6.34 -13.88
CA VAL A 134 11.82 6.52 -13.61
C VAL A 134 11.51 6.29 -12.15
N PHE A 135 12.02 5.21 -11.53
CA PHE A 135 11.74 4.88 -10.14
C PHE A 135 12.32 5.89 -9.15
N ALA A 136 13.45 6.52 -9.51
CA ALA A 136 14.05 7.58 -8.70
C ALA A 136 13.12 8.79 -8.49
N ASP A 137 12.21 9.06 -9.43
CA ASP A 137 11.24 10.16 -9.29
C ASP A 137 10.22 9.90 -8.16
N TYR A 138 10.10 8.65 -7.72
CA TYR A 138 9.15 8.23 -6.67
C TYR A 138 9.82 7.98 -5.31
N ALA A 139 11.08 8.33 -5.14
CA ALA A 139 11.72 8.29 -3.84
C ALA A 139 11.05 9.29 -2.85
N PRO A 140 10.86 8.95 -1.57
CA PRO A 140 11.30 7.74 -0.87
C PRO A 140 10.28 6.58 -0.89
N MET A 141 9.16 6.69 -1.61
CA MET A 141 8.09 5.68 -1.63
C MET A 141 8.50 4.41 -2.38
N ALA A 142 9.25 4.58 -3.46
CA ALA A 142 9.70 3.47 -4.31
C ALA A 142 10.67 2.56 -3.55
N SER A 143 10.40 1.26 -3.64
CA SER A 143 11.26 0.23 -3.09
C SER A 143 11.22 -0.95 -4.04
N TRP A 144 12.37 -1.33 -4.60
CA TRP A 144 12.50 -2.44 -5.54
C TRP A 144 13.83 -3.15 -5.38
N GLN A 145 13.87 -4.34 -5.88
CA GLN A 145 15.08 -5.16 -5.95
C GLN A 145 15.04 -5.97 -7.25
N TRP A 146 16.15 -5.97 -7.97
CA TRP A 146 16.33 -6.85 -9.13
C TRP A 146 16.65 -8.25 -8.63
N SER A 147 16.01 -9.27 -9.20
CA SER A 147 16.45 -10.66 -8.97
C SER A 147 17.82 -10.90 -9.60
N GLU A 148 18.57 -11.88 -9.08
CA GLU A 148 19.88 -12.24 -9.64
C GLU A 148 19.77 -12.63 -11.12
N GLU A 149 18.77 -13.43 -11.47
CA GLU A 149 18.51 -13.87 -12.84
C GLU A 149 18.23 -12.68 -13.77
N THR A 150 17.37 -11.77 -13.33
CA THR A 150 17.06 -10.54 -14.09
C THR A 150 18.29 -9.66 -14.23
N SER A 151 19.08 -9.51 -13.18
CA SER A 151 20.31 -8.72 -13.18
C SER A 151 21.33 -9.31 -14.16
N ALA A 152 21.53 -10.62 -14.16
CA ALA A 152 22.43 -11.32 -15.07
C ALA A 152 21.99 -11.20 -16.54
N PHE A 153 20.69 -11.31 -16.82
CA PHE A 153 20.12 -11.12 -18.14
C PHE A 153 20.29 -9.67 -18.63
N LEU A 154 19.94 -8.71 -17.79
CA LEU A 154 19.95 -7.29 -18.12
C LEU A 154 21.38 -6.71 -18.20
N ALA A 155 22.36 -7.31 -17.54
CA ALA A 155 23.78 -6.93 -17.67
C ALA A 155 24.31 -7.08 -19.11
N GLN A 156 23.69 -7.96 -19.91
CA GLN A 156 24.04 -8.18 -21.30
C GLN A 156 23.26 -7.27 -22.27
N ALA A 157 22.28 -6.52 -21.76
CA ALA A 157 21.45 -5.66 -22.58
C ALA A 157 22.24 -4.45 -23.10
N ARG A 158 22.20 -4.24 -24.41
CA ARG A 158 22.85 -3.09 -25.03
C ARG A 158 22.03 -1.82 -24.76
N PRO A 159 22.71 -0.65 -24.60
CA PRO A 159 22.03 0.62 -24.56
C PRO A 159 21.17 0.83 -25.81
N ARG A 160 19.99 1.36 -25.63
CA ARG A 160 19.11 1.79 -26.72
C ARG A 160 19.56 3.17 -27.18
N SER A 161 19.69 3.40 -28.48
CA SER A 161 20.04 4.70 -29.03
C SER A 161 19.04 5.77 -28.54
N HIS A 162 17.77 5.43 -28.51
CA HIS A 162 16.73 6.27 -27.92
C HIS A 162 15.55 5.41 -27.43
N CYS A 163 14.87 5.90 -26.40
CA CYS A 163 13.58 5.41 -25.94
C CYS A 163 12.71 6.63 -25.62
N ALA A 164 11.59 6.78 -26.30
CA ALA A 164 10.71 7.91 -26.14
C ALA A 164 9.46 7.51 -25.35
N GLN A 165 9.16 8.26 -24.30
CA GLN A 165 7.88 8.29 -23.61
C GLN A 165 7.10 9.49 -24.13
N TYR A 166 5.88 9.30 -24.61
CA TYR A 166 5.07 10.40 -25.13
C TYR A 166 3.64 10.35 -24.61
N ARG A 167 3.30 11.28 -23.72
CA ARG A 167 1.96 11.44 -23.11
C ARG A 167 1.38 10.14 -22.53
N GLU A 168 2.23 9.29 -22.01
CA GLU A 168 1.85 8.03 -21.39
C GLU A 168 2.27 7.98 -19.92
N SER A 169 1.69 7.08 -19.13
CA SER A 169 2.10 6.87 -17.75
C SER A 169 3.48 6.17 -17.69
N HIS A 170 4.15 6.26 -16.54
CA HIS A 170 5.37 5.48 -16.32
C HIS A 170 5.10 3.97 -16.31
N LEU A 171 3.90 3.56 -15.89
CA LEU A 171 3.51 2.17 -15.92
C LEU A 171 3.37 1.64 -17.37
N ASP A 172 2.74 2.43 -18.26
CA ASP A 172 2.61 2.07 -19.68
C ASP A 172 3.97 1.98 -20.36
N LEU A 173 4.90 2.89 -20.05
CA LEU A 173 6.29 2.80 -20.51
C LEU A 173 6.96 1.50 -20.08
N GLY A 174 6.74 1.07 -18.85
CA GLY A 174 7.31 -0.17 -18.29
C GLY A 174 6.75 -1.45 -18.92
N HIS A 175 5.58 -1.40 -19.56
CA HIS A 175 4.92 -2.54 -20.20
C HIS A 175 5.31 -2.73 -21.67
N ARG A 176 6.15 -1.86 -22.26
CA ARG A 176 6.70 -1.96 -23.62
C ARG A 176 8.08 -2.61 -23.63
#